data_569010b13b22ba24513d92df0073a275
#
_entry.id   569010b13b22ba24513d92df0073a275
#
_cell.length_a   1.000
_cell.length_b   1.000
_cell.length_c   1.000
_cell.angle_alpha   90.00
_cell.angle_beta   90.00
_cell.angle_gamma   90.00
#
_symmetry.space_group_name_H-M   'P 1'
#
loop_
_entity.id
_entity.type
_entity.pdbx_description
1 polymer ?
#
loop_
_entity_poly.entity_id
_entity_poly.type
_entity_poly.pdbx_seq_one_letter_code
_entity_poly.pdbx_strand_id
1 'polypeptide(L)'
;QDKKGGGRQKQEKKLNRQKYLEYKYAARELLDNPSIPEEHRSNVLGQIWAKGERIGVAESLEFIDQKVLEEILPESVAQKLRDLVNKMTTRR
;
A
#
# COMPACT_ATOMS: atom_id res chain seq x y z
N GLN A 1 -0.58 17.50 18.70
CA GLN A 1 -0.90 17.31 18.55
C GLN A 1 -1.08 17.00 18.30
N ASP A 2 -0.99 16.89 18.26
CA ASP A 2 -1.37 16.54 17.98
C ASP A 2 -1.54 16.10 17.73
N LYS A 3 -1.37 15.89 17.73
CA LYS A 3 -1.63 15.47 17.53
C LYS A 3 -2.04 15.08 17.38
N LYS A 4 -2.11 14.84 17.55
CA LYS A 4 -2.68 14.56 17.52
C LYS A 4 -3.45 14.42 17.47
N GLY A 5 -3.62 14.32 17.51
CA GLY A 5 -4.47 14.39 17.40
C GLY A 5 -5.19 14.06 17.30
N GLY A 6 -5.54 13.98 17.27
CA GLY A 6 -6.32 13.80 17.02
C GLY A 6 -7.04 13.62 16.65
N GLY A 7 -7.27 13.63 16.48
CA GLY A 7 -8.18 13.41 16.06
C GLY A 7 -8.57 13.38 15.09
N ARG A 8 -8.37 13.49 14.64
CA ARG A 8 -8.76 13.50 13.74
C ARG A 8 -8.97 12.56 13.08
N GLN A 9 -8.92 11.81 13.01
CA GLN A 9 -9.09 10.91 12.53
C GLN A 9 -10.07 10.39 12.09
N LYS A 10 -10.48 10.39 12.11
CA LYS A 10 -11.56 9.98 11.80
C LYS A 10 -11.80 9.76 10.45
N GLN A 11 -11.60 10.37 9.64
CA GLN A 11 -11.74 10.26 8.20
C GLN A 11 -10.62 9.52 7.56
N GLU A 12 -10.15 8.52 8.19
CA GLU A 12 -9.09 7.71 7.66
C GLU A 12 -9.50 7.08 6.34
N LYS A 13 -8.73 7.29 5.30
CA LYS A 13 -8.99 6.68 4.01
C LYS A 13 -8.64 5.22 4.04
N LYS A 14 -9.48 4.41 3.43
CA LYS A 14 -9.24 2.98 3.34
C LYS A 14 -9.37 2.51 1.92
N LEU A 15 -8.80 1.34 1.65
CA LEU A 15 -8.89 0.77 0.32
C LEU A 15 -10.30 0.26 0.08
N ASN A 16 -10.75 0.45 -1.15
CA ASN A 16 -12.10 0.07 -1.56
C ASN A 16 -12.11 -1.40 -1.93
N ARG A 17 -12.84 -2.19 -1.15
CA ARG A 17 -12.90 -3.63 -1.37
C ARG A 17 -13.35 -4.01 -2.77
N GLN A 18 -14.20 -3.21 -3.37
CA GLN A 18 -14.70 -3.51 -4.69
C GLN A 18 -13.63 -3.38 -5.76
N LYS A 19 -12.52 -2.74 -5.42
CA LYS A 19 -11.41 -2.58 -6.35
C LYS A 19 -10.29 -3.58 -6.09
N TYR A 20 -10.55 -4.57 -5.26
CA TYR A 20 -9.50 -5.50 -4.89
C TYR A 20 -8.88 -6.22 -6.09
N LEU A 21 -9.70 -6.70 -7.00
CA LEU A 21 -9.17 -7.43 -8.15
C LEU A 21 -8.33 -6.52 -9.03
N GLU A 22 -8.80 -5.30 -9.23
CA GLU A 22 -8.05 -4.34 -10.02
C GLU A 22 -6.70 -4.06 -9.37
N TYR A 23 -6.71 -3.86 -8.05
CA TYR A 23 -5.48 -3.66 -7.31
C TYR A 23 -4.56 -4.88 -7.44
N LYS A 24 -5.13 -6.06 -7.24
CA LYS A 24 -4.35 -7.30 -7.25
C LYS A 24 -3.58 -7.46 -8.55
N TYR A 25 -4.25 -7.30 -9.67
CA TYR A 25 -3.59 -7.48 -10.95
C TYR A 25 -2.54 -6.41 -11.21
N ALA A 26 -2.85 -5.16 -10.90
CA ALA A 26 -1.90 -4.09 -11.10
C ALA A 26 -0.68 -4.25 -10.21
N ALA A 27 -0.91 -4.61 -8.95
CA ALA A 27 0.19 -4.79 -8.02
C ALA A 27 1.07 -5.97 -8.42
N ARG A 28 0.46 -7.04 -8.89
CA ARG A 28 1.25 -8.19 -9.35
C ARG A 28 2.19 -7.81 -10.47
N GLU A 29 1.71 -7.00 -11.39
CA GLU A 29 2.55 -6.55 -12.48
C GLU A 29 3.72 -5.71 -11.99
N LEU A 30 3.43 -4.83 -11.06
CA LEU A 30 4.47 -3.97 -10.49
C LEU A 30 5.50 -4.77 -9.72
N LEU A 31 5.04 -5.79 -9.01
CA LEU A 31 5.92 -6.61 -8.19
C LEU A 31 6.64 -7.69 -8.99
N ASP A 32 6.25 -7.89 -10.24
CA ASP A 32 6.91 -8.84 -11.11
C ASP A 32 8.18 -8.19 -11.67
N ASN A 33 9.13 -8.00 -10.79
CA ASN A 33 10.36 -7.28 -11.07
C ASN A 33 11.52 -8.12 -10.56
N PRO A 34 12.53 -8.38 -11.39
CA PRO A 34 13.66 -9.24 -10.95
C PRO A 34 14.38 -8.71 -9.72
N SER A 35 14.28 -7.40 -9.47
CA SER A 35 14.91 -6.82 -8.28
C SER A 35 14.20 -7.19 -6.99
N ILE A 36 12.98 -7.72 -7.08
CA ILE A 36 12.21 -8.06 -5.90
C ILE A 36 12.24 -9.57 -5.70
N PRO A 37 12.74 -10.04 -4.56
CA PRO A 37 12.73 -11.50 -4.31
C PRO A 37 11.33 -12.05 -4.43
N GLU A 38 11.23 -13.17 -5.12
CA GLU A 38 9.92 -13.75 -5.39
C GLU A 38 9.12 -14.03 -4.13
N GLU A 39 9.82 -14.44 -3.09
CA GLU A 39 9.17 -14.78 -1.84
C GLU A 39 8.52 -13.57 -1.18
N HIS A 40 8.96 -12.38 -1.52
CA HIS A 40 8.40 -11.16 -0.94
C HIS A 40 7.24 -10.59 -1.75
N ARG A 41 7.09 -11.03 -3.00
CA ARG A 41 6.08 -10.42 -3.87
C ARG A 41 4.67 -10.62 -3.35
N SER A 42 4.29 -11.86 -3.08
CA SER A 42 2.96 -12.14 -2.54
C SER A 42 2.74 -11.49 -1.19
N ASN A 43 3.76 -11.56 -0.35
CA ASN A 43 3.67 -11.01 0.99
C ASN A 43 3.42 -9.51 0.94
N VAL A 44 4.21 -8.79 0.12
CA VAL A 44 4.07 -7.35 0.01
C VAL A 44 2.69 -6.99 -0.51
N LEU A 45 2.27 -7.68 -1.57
CA LEU A 45 0.96 -7.41 -2.16
C LEU A 45 -0.15 -7.56 -1.13
N GLY A 46 -0.15 -8.68 -0.41
CA GLY A 46 -1.19 -8.95 0.57
C GLY A 46 -1.16 -8.01 1.75
N GLN A 47 0.04 -7.66 2.22
CA GLN A 47 0.17 -6.79 3.38
C GLN A 47 -0.29 -5.36 3.07
N ILE A 48 0.04 -4.87 1.88
CA ILE A 48 -0.39 -3.53 1.49
C ILE A 48 -1.92 -3.47 1.53
N TRP A 49 -2.57 -4.46 0.95
CA TRP A 49 -4.03 -4.47 0.94
C TRP A 49 -4.61 -4.62 2.33
N ALA A 50 -4.08 -5.57 3.11
CA ALA A 50 -4.60 -5.83 4.44
C ALA A 50 -4.53 -4.60 5.32
N LYS A 51 -3.38 -3.92 5.29
CA LYS A 51 -3.22 -2.73 6.11
C LYS A 51 -4.12 -1.60 5.63
N GLY A 52 -4.25 -1.46 4.32
CA GLY A 52 -5.07 -0.39 3.77
C GLY A 52 -6.55 -0.59 4.00
N GLU A 53 -6.99 -1.83 3.98
CA GLU A 53 -8.40 -2.14 4.18
C GLU A 53 -8.79 -2.11 5.64
N ARG A 54 -7.92 -2.64 6.49
CA ARG A 54 -8.25 -2.74 7.91
C ARG A 54 -7.95 -1.50 8.71
N ILE A 55 -6.79 -0.91 8.48
CA ILE A 55 -6.33 0.21 9.28
C ILE A 55 -6.53 1.52 8.54
N GLY A 56 -5.98 1.60 7.35
CA GLY A 56 -6.09 2.80 6.55
C GLY A 56 -4.97 2.91 5.56
N VAL A 57 -5.15 3.79 4.59
CA VAL A 57 -4.20 3.97 3.50
C VAL A 57 -2.85 4.44 4.03
N ALA A 58 -2.85 5.25 5.08
CA ALA A 58 -1.59 5.74 5.64
C ALA A 58 -0.70 4.58 6.07
N GLU A 59 -1.30 3.53 6.63
CA GLU A 59 -0.53 2.36 7.05
C GLU A 59 0.05 1.63 5.85
N SER A 60 -0.71 1.54 4.77
CA SER A 60 -0.20 0.92 3.55
C SER A 60 1.00 1.67 3.02
N LEU A 61 0.91 2.99 2.99
CA LEU A 61 1.99 3.80 2.47
C LEU A 61 3.24 3.68 3.35
N GLU A 62 3.03 3.64 4.65
CA GLU A 62 4.13 3.46 5.59
C GLU A 62 4.81 2.12 5.38
N PHE A 63 4.01 1.09 5.16
CA PHE A 63 4.54 -0.24 4.91
C PHE A 63 5.41 -0.25 3.64
N ILE A 64 4.94 0.43 2.60
CA ILE A 64 5.72 0.51 1.37
C ILE A 64 7.05 1.21 1.62
N ASP A 65 7.02 2.32 2.35
CA ASP A 65 8.25 3.05 2.67
C ASP A 65 9.21 2.17 3.47
N GLN A 66 8.66 1.40 4.39
CA GLN A 66 9.47 0.51 5.20
C GLN A 66 10.19 -0.52 4.33
N LYS A 67 9.48 -1.06 3.34
CA LYS A 67 10.09 -2.04 2.45
C LYS A 67 11.17 -1.45 1.57
N VAL A 68 11.06 -0.17 1.25
CA VAL A 68 12.13 0.51 0.54
C VAL A 68 13.37 0.62 1.42
N LEU A 69 13.15 0.98 2.68
CA LEU A 69 14.27 1.09 3.62
C LEU A 69 14.96 -0.25 3.84
N GLU A 70 14.20 -1.34 3.78
CA GLU A 70 14.75 -2.68 3.92
C GLU A 70 15.37 -3.17 2.63
N GLU A 71 15.33 -2.35 1.59
CA GLU A 71 15.89 -2.68 0.28
C GLU A 71 15.21 -3.88 -0.36
N ILE A 72 13.96 -4.10 -0.01
CA ILE A 72 13.16 -5.15 -0.63
C ILE A 72 12.49 -4.61 -1.88
N LEU A 73 12.05 -3.34 -1.84
CA LEU A 73 11.40 -2.71 -3.00
C LEU A 73 12.28 -1.61 -3.58
N PRO A 74 12.46 -1.59 -4.91
CA PRO A 74 13.09 -0.44 -5.56
C PRO A 74 12.18 0.79 -5.43
N GLU A 75 12.80 1.95 -5.37
CA GLU A 75 12.02 3.19 -5.21
C GLU A 75 11.03 3.38 -6.35
N SER A 76 11.42 3.02 -7.57
CA SER A 76 10.52 3.18 -8.71
C SER A 76 9.26 2.35 -8.57
N VAL A 77 9.40 1.12 -8.09
CA VAL A 77 8.25 0.26 -7.86
C VAL A 77 7.42 0.78 -6.70
N ALA A 78 8.12 1.23 -5.64
CA ALA A 78 7.42 1.75 -4.47
C ALA A 78 6.55 2.96 -4.83
N GLN A 79 7.08 3.83 -5.67
CA GLN A 79 6.32 5.00 -6.08
C GLN A 79 5.05 4.60 -6.82
N LYS A 80 5.16 3.61 -7.69
CA LYS A 80 3.99 3.15 -8.43
C LYS A 80 2.98 2.45 -7.51
N LEU A 81 3.47 1.76 -6.50
CA LEU A 81 2.58 1.14 -5.53
C LEU A 81 1.84 2.19 -4.71
N ARG A 82 2.53 3.28 -4.35
CA ARG A 82 1.88 4.37 -3.63
C ARG A 82 0.77 4.97 -4.48
N ASP A 83 1.07 5.20 -5.75
CA ASP A 83 0.07 5.75 -6.66
C ASP A 83 -1.12 4.80 -6.80
N LEU A 84 -0.83 3.51 -6.89
CA LEU A 84 -1.89 2.51 -7.01
C LEU A 84 -2.78 2.51 -5.77
N VAL A 85 -2.17 2.55 -4.58
CA VAL A 85 -2.92 2.56 -3.34
C VAL A 85 -3.85 3.78 -3.30
N ASN A 86 -3.32 4.94 -3.66
CA ASN A 86 -4.14 6.15 -3.66
C ASN A 86 -5.27 6.05 -4.67
N LYS A 87 -5.02 5.40 -5.79
CA LYS A 87 -6.04 5.24 -6.82
C LYS A 87 -7.17 4.33 -6.38
N MET A 88 -6.84 3.36 -5.52
CA MET A 88 -7.82 2.37 -5.07
C MET A 88 -8.52 2.75 -3.78
N THR A 89 -8.27 3.95 -3.26
CA THR A 89 -8.88 4.35 -2.01
C THR A 89 -10.32 4.79 -2.22
N THR A 90 -11.11 4.63 -1.16
CA THR A 90 -12.44 5.16 -1.11
C THR A 90 -12.35 6.66 -0.82
N ARG A 91 -13.02 7.46 -1.67
CA ARG A 91 -12.99 8.84 -1.47
C ARG A 91 -14.15 9.28 -0.70
N ARG A 92 -14.01 10.16 0.12
CA ARG A 92 -15.17 10.58 0.76
C ARG A 92 -15.09 11.74 1.40
#